data_e1ec000f46683cb8bc02de69c61d4e82
#
_entry.id   e1ec000f46683cb8bc02de69c61d4e82
#
_cell.length_a   1.000
_cell.length_b   1.000
_cell.length_c   1.000
_cell.angle_alpha   90.00
_cell.angle_beta   90.00
_cell.angle_gamma   90.00
#
_symmetry.space_group_name_H-M   'P 1'
#
loop_
_entity.id
_entity.type
_entity.pdbx_description
1 polymer ?
#
loop_
_entity_poly.entity_id
_entity_poly.type
_entity_poly.pdbx_seq_one_letter_code
_entity_poly.pdbx_strand_id
1 'polypeptide(L)'
;MSNVTVLHDAVKRGDLERIRALLDEDSRLANSLSETDLRGTYPLHVAAEFGQAAAARVLLEYGADTSLLDTENNAIALCWAAFFGRPEVVAVLLEAGSEPSQRNKHGLTPLGCAIGGSEGRWKQFSDATLSDWQRASEIIRGCGGTE
;
A
#
# COMPACT_ATOMS: atom_id res chain seq x y z
N MET A 1 -16.90 -0.72 17.89
CA MET A 1 -15.80 -1.09 16.98
C MET A 1 -14.47 -0.94 17.71
N SER A 2 -13.54 -1.83 17.44
CA SER A 2 -12.20 -1.71 17.98
C SER A 2 -11.43 -0.55 17.34
N ASN A 3 -10.39 -0.07 18.02
CA ASN A 3 -9.53 0.98 17.46
C ASN A 3 -8.80 0.51 16.19
N VAL A 4 -8.53 -0.79 16.06
CA VAL A 4 -7.97 -1.37 14.83
C VAL A 4 -8.91 -1.13 13.65
N THR A 5 -10.17 -1.51 13.79
CA THR A 5 -11.18 -1.33 12.73
C THR A 5 -11.40 0.16 12.43
N VAL A 6 -11.45 1.00 13.45
CA VAL A 6 -11.62 2.45 13.27
C VAL A 6 -10.42 3.04 12.53
N LEU A 7 -9.19 2.61 12.86
CA LEU A 7 -8.00 3.11 12.15
C LEU A 7 -8.00 2.68 10.68
N HIS A 8 -8.27 1.40 10.41
CA HIS A 8 -8.30 0.91 9.03
C HIS A 8 -9.33 1.66 8.18
N ASP A 9 -10.51 1.93 8.75
CA ASP A 9 -11.55 2.72 8.07
C ASP A 9 -11.10 4.17 7.84
N ALA A 10 -10.46 4.79 8.82
CA ALA A 10 -9.93 6.15 8.68
C ALA A 10 -8.86 6.24 7.59
N VAL A 11 -7.99 5.23 7.48
CA VAL A 11 -6.98 5.15 6.41
C VAL A 11 -7.65 5.04 5.05
N LYS A 12 -8.64 4.18 4.92
CA LYS A 12 -9.40 4.02 3.68
C LYS A 12 -9.99 5.34 3.20
N ARG A 13 -10.51 6.14 4.13
CA ARG A 13 -11.13 7.45 3.82
C ARG A 13 -10.12 8.58 3.66
N GLY A 14 -8.88 8.39 4.10
CA GLY A 14 -7.88 9.45 4.13
C GLY A 14 -8.15 10.49 5.21
N ASP A 15 -8.79 10.10 6.31
CA ASP A 15 -9.11 10.98 7.44
C ASP A 15 -7.87 11.16 8.33
N LEU A 16 -7.00 12.09 7.95
CA LEU A 16 -5.71 12.30 8.60
C LEU A 16 -5.84 12.69 10.07
N GLU A 17 -6.81 13.53 10.40
CA GLU A 17 -7.04 13.98 11.77
C GLU A 17 -7.37 12.78 12.68
N ARG A 18 -8.26 11.91 12.22
CA ARG A 18 -8.64 10.70 12.95
C ARG A 18 -7.47 9.73 13.09
N ILE A 19 -6.71 9.54 12.01
CA ILE A 19 -5.53 8.67 12.00
C ILE A 19 -4.53 9.17 13.05
N ARG A 20 -4.21 10.47 13.06
CA ARG A 20 -3.26 11.04 14.03
C ARG A 20 -3.76 10.89 15.46
N ALA A 21 -5.04 11.14 15.71
CA ALA A 21 -5.61 11.02 17.04
C ALA A 21 -5.49 9.60 17.58
N LEU A 22 -5.80 8.59 16.75
CA LEU A 22 -5.68 7.18 17.14
C LEU A 22 -4.22 6.76 17.37
N LEU A 23 -3.31 7.20 16.51
CA LEU A 23 -1.89 6.83 16.59
C LEU A 23 -1.18 7.57 17.73
N ASP A 24 -1.58 8.79 18.06
CA ASP A 24 -1.08 9.51 19.23
C ASP A 24 -1.43 8.76 20.53
N GLU A 25 -2.61 8.15 20.56
CA GLU A 25 -3.06 7.36 21.72
C GLU A 25 -2.35 6.02 21.80
N ASP A 26 -2.20 5.33 20.66
CA ASP A 26 -1.50 4.04 20.59
C ASP A 26 -0.82 3.87 19.21
N SER A 27 0.47 4.17 19.14
CA SER A 27 1.25 4.09 17.90
C SER A 27 1.35 2.66 17.33
N ARG A 28 1.14 1.63 18.17
CA ARG A 28 1.19 0.23 17.71
C ARG A 28 0.09 -0.09 16.69
N LEU A 29 -0.99 0.72 16.68
CA LEU A 29 -2.06 0.58 15.69
C LEU A 29 -1.56 0.75 14.26
N ALA A 30 -0.43 1.44 14.04
CA ALA A 30 0.16 1.62 12.71
C ALA A 30 0.51 0.29 12.04
N ASN A 31 0.75 -0.77 12.84
CA ASN A 31 1.08 -2.12 12.35
C ASN A 31 0.02 -3.15 12.75
N SER A 32 -1.22 -2.71 12.93
CA SER A 32 -2.31 -3.59 13.34
C SER A 32 -2.86 -4.40 12.17
N LEU A 33 -3.03 -5.70 12.39
CA LEU A 33 -3.69 -6.58 11.42
C LEU A 33 -5.20 -6.32 11.43
N SER A 34 -5.79 -6.18 10.25
CA SER A 34 -7.23 -6.00 10.13
C SER A 34 -7.99 -7.13 10.81
N GLU A 35 -9.07 -6.77 11.51
CA GLU A 35 -9.96 -7.73 12.16
C GLU A 35 -11.12 -8.16 11.27
N THR A 36 -11.30 -7.50 10.13
CA THR A 36 -12.45 -7.73 9.26
C THR A 36 -12.10 -8.11 7.82
N ASP A 37 -10.91 -7.72 7.35
CA ASP A 37 -10.47 -8.02 5.99
C ASP A 37 -9.78 -9.39 5.96
N LEU A 38 -10.44 -10.36 5.34
CA LEU A 38 -9.93 -11.72 5.25
C LEU A 38 -8.65 -11.87 4.42
N ARG A 39 -8.27 -10.84 3.67
CA ARG A 39 -7.00 -10.82 2.95
C ARG A 39 -5.80 -10.63 3.88
N GLY A 40 -6.06 -10.28 5.15
CA GLY A 40 -5.02 -10.11 6.16
C GLY A 40 -4.18 -8.86 5.95
N THR A 41 -4.84 -7.71 5.84
CA THR A 41 -4.20 -6.43 5.53
C THR A 41 -3.76 -5.66 6.77
N TYR A 42 -2.72 -4.86 6.59
CA TYR A 42 -2.23 -3.87 7.54
C TYR A 42 -2.57 -2.46 7.02
N PRO A 43 -2.48 -1.42 7.86
CA PRO A 43 -2.87 -0.07 7.41
C PRO A 43 -2.17 0.43 6.14
N LEU A 44 -0.88 0.09 5.93
CA LEU A 44 -0.20 0.48 4.69
C LEU A 44 -0.79 -0.20 3.45
N HIS A 45 -1.29 -1.44 3.58
CA HIS A 45 -2.00 -2.10 2.48
C HIS A 45 -3.29 -1.35 2.13
N VAL A 46 -4.02 -0.90 3.14
CA VAL A 46 -5.26 -0.12 2.94
C VAL A 46 -4.95 1.20 2.23
N ALA A 47 -3.91 1.91 2.68
CA ALA A 47 -3.48 3.15 2.03
C ALA A 47 -3.07 2.90 0.57
N ALA A 48 -2.41 1.78 0.31
CA ALA A 48 -1.98 1.39 -1.03
C ALA A 48 -3.18 1.10 -1.95
N GLU A 49 -4.15 0.34 -1.45
CA GLU A 49 -5.34 0.00 -2.23
C GLU A 49 -6.13 1.24 -2.65
N PHE A 50 -6.35 2.16 -1.72
CA PHE A 50 -7.20 3.32 -1.94
C PHE A 50 -6.45 4.58 -2.37
N GLY A 51 -5.13 4.50 -2.59
CA GLY A 51 -4.34 5.63 -3.08
C GLY A 51 -4.17 6.75 -2.07
N GLN A 52 -4.19 6.44 -0.78
CA GLN A 52 -4.13 7.42 0.29
C GLN A 52 -2.67 7.72 0.66
N ALA A 53 -1.98 8.50 -0.18
CA ALA A 53 -0.57 8.81 -0.01
C ALA A 53 -0.29 9.61 1.28
N ALA A 54 -1.13 10.58 1.61
CA ALA A 54 -0.97 11.36 2.83
C ALA A 54 -1.15 10.48 4.08
N ALA A 55 -2.12 9.58 4.05
CA ALA A 55 -2.33 8.61 5.14
C ALA A 55 -1.11 7.68 5.28
N ALA A 56 -0.54 7.22 4.16
CA ALA A 56 0.68 6.40 4.19
C ALA A 56 1.83 7.16 4.85
N ARG A 57 2.02 8.44 4.54
CA ARG A 57 3.06 9.27 5.18
C ARG A 57 2.85 9.36 6.70
N VAL A 58 1.62 9.57 7.15
CA VAL A 58 1.30 9.62 8.58
C VAL A 58 1.60 8.30 9.25
N LEU A 59 1.17 7.19 8.65
CA LEU A 59 1.45 5.85 9.19
C LEU A 59 2.96 5.62 9.35
N LEU A 60 3.75 6.01 8.36
CA LEU A 60 5.20 5.86 8.39
C LEU A 60 5.84 6.73 9.47
N GLU A 61 5.34 7.95 9.70
CA GLU A 61 5.77 8.81 10.81
C GLU A 61 5.61 8.12 12.17
N TYR A 62 4.59 7.26 12.32
CA TYR A 62 4.30 6.52 13.55
C TYR A 62 4.91 5.12 13.57
N GLY A 63 5.80 4.81 12.64
CA GLY A 63 6.56 3.57 12.65
C GLY A 63 5.92 2.41 11.89
N ALA A 64 5.05 2.68 10.92
CA ALA A 64 4.52 1.61 10.08
C ALA A 64 5.65 0.88 9.35
N ASP A 65 5.57 -0.45 9.35
CA ASP A 65 6.59 -1.35 8.79
C ASP A 65 6.24 -1.68 7.34
N THR A 66 7.10 -1.24 6.40
CA THR A 66 6.90 -1.47 4.97
C THR A 66 7.10 -2.93 4.55
N SER A 67 7.65 -3.77 5.43
CA SER A 67 7.94 -5.18 5.12
C SER A 67 6.81 -6.15 5.48
N LEU A 68 5.73 -5.70 6.09
CA LEU A 68 4.62 -6.56 6.46
C LEU A 68 3.92 -7.11 5.23
N LEU A 69 3.61 -8.41 5.27
CA LEU A 69 2.98 -9.13 4.16
C LEU A 69 1.50 -9.38 4.47
N ASP A 70 0.62 -9.13 3.49
CA ASP A 70 -0.75 -9.58 3.64
C ASP A 70 -0.78 -11.11 3.62
N THR A 71 -1.78 -11.70 4.30
CA THR A 71 -1.81 -13.17 4.48
C THR A 71 -2.30 -13.89 3.23
N GLU A 72 -3.09 -13.24 2.39
CA GLU A 72 -3.64 -13.87 1.16
C GLU A 72 -2.59 -14.02 0.06
N ASN A 73 -1.76 -12.99 -0.16
CA ASN A 73 -0.84 -12.94 -1.30
C ASN A 73 0.64 -12.90 -0.92
N ASN A 74 0.96 -12.83 0.37
CA ASN A 74 2.32 -12.61 0.86
C ASN A 74 2.97 -11.42 0.15
N ALA A 75 2.25 -10.32 0.04
CA ALA A 75 2.68 -9.12 -0.66
C ALA A 75 2.89 -7.96 0.32
N ILE A 76 3.94 -7.18 0.07
CA ILE A 76 4.15 -5.90 0.78
C ILE A 76 3.19 -4.84 0.22
N ALA A 77 3.01 -3.75 0.96
CA ALA A 77 2.15 -2.65 0.52
C ALA A 77 2.59 -2.05 -0.81
N LEU A 78 3.89 -2.06 -1.13
CA LEU A 78 4.40 -1.58 -2.42
C LEU A 78 3.84 -2.40 -3.60
N CYS A 79 3.72 -3.73 -3.45
CA CYS A 79 3.07 -4.57 -4.46
C CYS A 79 1.61 -4.18 -4.64
N TRP A 80 0.92 -3.91 -3.54
CA TRP A 80 -0.48 -3.46 -3.57
C TRP A 80 -0.62 -2.12 -4.29
N ALA A 81 0.24 -1.14 -3.95
CA ALA A 81 0.22 0.17 -4.60
C ALA A 81 0.47 0.08 -6.11
N ALA A 82 1.40 -0.79 -6.51
CA ALA A 82 1.69 -1.04 -7.92
C ALA A 82 0.52 -1.75 -8.62
N PHE A 83 -0.05 -2.77 -7.97
CA PHE A 83 -1.19 -3.51 -8.51
C PHE A 83 -2.41 -2.61 -8.73
N PHE A 84 -2.71 -1.73 -7.76
CA PHE A 84 -3.86 -0.84 -7.83
C PHE A 84 -3.58 0.46 -8.61
N GLY A 85 -2.35 0.65 -9.12
CA GLY A 85 -1.99 1.83 -9.93
C GLY A 85 -2.00 3.12 -9.12
N ARG A 86 -1.31 3.14 -7.98
CA ARG A 86 -1.22 4.29 -7.07
C ARG A 86 0.19 4.87 -7.04
N PRO A 87 0.60 5.63 -8.07
CA PRO A 87 1.99 6.10 -8.20
C PRO A 87 2.46 6.97 -7.03
N GLU A 88 1.59 7.77 -6.44
CA GLU A 88 1.95 8.62 -5.30
C GLU A 88 2.27 7.76 -4.06
N VAL A 89 1.50 6.69 -3.82
CA VAL A 89 1.78 5.75 -2.71
C VAL A 89 3.05 4.95 -3.01
N VAL A 90 3.26 4.54 -4.26
CA VAL A 90 4.51 3.89 -4.69
C VAL A 90 5.72 4.75 -4.31
N ALA A 91 5.68 6.04 -4.64
CA ALA A 91 6.75 6.96 -4.32
C ALA A 91 6.99 7.07 -2.81
N VAL A 92 5.92 7.21 -2.02
CA VAL A 92 5.99 7.32 -0.55
C VAL A 92 6.65 6.07 0.05
N LEU A 93 6.25 4.88 -0.39
CA LEU A 93 6.78 3.63 0.14
C LEU A 93 8.24 3.43 -0.22
N LEU A 94 8.63 3.76 -1.45
CA LEU A 94 10.04 3.66 -1.88
C LEU A 94 10.93 4.65 -1.13
N GLU A 95 10.46 5.88 -0.89
CA GLU A 95 11.17 6.87 -0.07
C GLU A 95 11.38 6.35 1.36
N ALA A 96 10.44 5.57 1.87
CA ALA A 96 10.53 4.97 3.21
C ALA A 96 11.39 3.69 3.27
N GLY A 97 12.00 3.29 2.16
CA GLY A 97 12.90 2.15 2.11
C GLY A 97 12.24 0.81 1.80
N SER A 98 11.02 0.81 1.26
CA SER A 98 10.37 -0.43 0.83
C SER A 98 11.21 -1.13 -0.24
N GLU A 99 11.30 -2.46 -0.17
CA GLU A 99 12.10 -3.27 -1.09
C GLU A 99 11.48 -3.24 -2.50
N PRO A 100 12.18 -2.69 -3.51
CA PRO A 100 11.58 -2.48 -4.83
C PRO A 100 11.36 -3.75 -5.65
N SER A 101 11.98 -4.87 -5.26
CA SER A 101 11.93 -6.12 -6.03
C SER A 101 11.38 -7.30 -5.23
N GLN A 102 10.69 -7.04 -4.12
CA GLN A 102 10.08 -8.08 -3.29
C GLN A 102 8.96 -8.79 -4.06
N ARG A 103 9.10 -10.12 -4.23
CA ARG A 103 8.08 -10.93 -4.91
C ARG A 103 6.95 -11.32 -3.94
N ASN A 104 5.72 -11.40 -4.47
CA ASN A 104 4.60 -11.99 -3.74
C ASN A 104 4.54 -13.51 -3.99
N LYS A 105 3.53 -14.19 -3.45
CA LYS A 105 3.39 -15.65 -3.63
C LYS A 105 3.16 -16.08 -5.08
N HIS A 106 2.73 -15.16 -5.94
CA HIS A 106 2.54 -15.43 -7.38
C HIS A 106 3.81 -15.15 -8.19
N GLY A 107 4.92 -14.82 -7.54
CA GLY A 107 6.18 -14.50 -8.19
C GLY A 107 6.24 -13.12 -8.81
N LEU A 108 5.26 -12.26 -8.56
CA LEU A 108 5.24 -10.89 -9.10
C LEU A 108 6.00 -9.94 -8.19
N THR A 109 6.88 -9.13 -8.79
CA THR A 109 7.48 -7.97 -8.14
C THR A 109 6.53 -6.77 -8.24
N PRO A 110 6.77 -5.69 -7.47
CA PRO A 110 6.03 -4.44 -7.68
C PRO A 110 6.04 -3.95 -9.12
N LEU A 111 7.19 -4.03 -9.81
CA LEU A 111 7.26 -3.65 -11.22
C LEU A 111 6.39 -4.56 -12.09
N GLY A 112 6.41 -5.87 -11.85
CA GLY A 112 5.55 -6.82 -12.56
C GLY A 112 4.07 -6.49 -12.37
N CYS A 113 3.66 -6.11 -11.17
CA CYS A 113 2.28 -5.68 -10.89
C CYS A 113 1.92 -4.41 -11.67
N ALA A 114 2.80 -3.41 -11.69
CA ALA A 114 2.56 -2.15 -12.41
C ALA A 114 2.47 -2.37 -13.92
N ILE A 115 3.35 -3.21 -14.49
CA ILE A 115 3.32 -3.57 -15.90
C ILE A 115 2.01 -4.28 -16.25
N GLY A 116 1.59 -5.25 -15.44
CA GLY A 116 0.31 -5.94 -15.64
C GLY A 116 -0.87 -4.98 -15.68
N GLY A 117 -0.85 -3.97 -14.80
CA GLY A 117 -1.86 -2.90 -14.81
C GLY A 117 -1.83 -2.07 -16.09
N SER A 118 -0.63 -1.67 -16.55
CA SER A 118 -0.48 -0.89 -17.78
C SER A 118 -0.90 -1.68 -19.03
N GLU A 119 -0.88 -3.01 -18.95
CA GLU A 119 -1.40 -3.90 -19.99
C GLU A 119 -2.90 -4.16 -19.86
N GLY A 120 -3.56 -3.56 -18.86
CA GLY A 120 -5.00 -3.68 -18.64
C GLY A 120 -5.43 -4.91 -17.84
N ARG A 121 -4.51 -5.69 -17.30
CA ARG A 121 -4.83 -6.94 -16.61
C ARG A 121 -5.63 -6.75 -15.32
N TRP A 122 -5.41 -5.62 -14.61
CA TRP A 122 -6.04 -5.34 -13.31
C TRP A 122 -7.12 -4.28 -13.37
N LYS A 123 -7.51 -3.87 -14.56
CA LYS A 123 -8.42 -2.75 -14.78
C LYS A 123 -9.74 -2.88 -14.01
N GLN A 124 -10.25 -4.09 -13.84
CA GLN A 124 -11.50 -4.36 -13.14
C GLN A 124 -11.40 -4.21 -11.63
N PHE A 125 -10.19 -4.14 -11.08
CA PHE A 125 -9.98 -4.08 -9.63
C PHE A 125 -9.70 -2.68 -9.10
N SER A 126 -9.51 -1.69 -9.99
CA SER A 126 -9.08 -0.36 -9.59
C SER A 126 -9.68 0.70 -10.51
N ASP A 127 -9.84 1.90 -9.97
CA ASP A 127 -10.24 3.09 -10.72
C ASP A 127 -9.04 3.80 -11.39
N ALA A 128 -7.83 3.24 -11.26
CA ALA A 128 -6.63 3.80 -11.84
C ALA A 128 -6.69 3.84 -13.37
N THR A 129 -6.01 4.83 -13.96
CA THR A 129 -5.86 4.94 -15.41
C THR A 129 -4.59 4.21 -15.86
N LEU A 130 -4.49 3.92 -17.15
CA LEU A 130 -3.26 3.35 -17.71
C LEU A 130 -2.05 4.24 -17.44
N SER A 131 -2.23 5.56 -17.48
CA SER A 131 -1.18 6.53 -17.14
C SER A 131 -0.69 6.37 -15.71
N ASP A 132 -1.60 6.06 -14.76
CA ASP A 132 -1.23 5.82 -13.36
C ASP A 132 -0.30 4.61 -13.24
N TRP A 133 -0.62 3.50 -13.90
CA TRP A 133 0.23 2.30 -13.90
C TRP A 133 1.58 2.56 -14.60
N GLN A 134 1.57 3.33 -15.68
CA GLN A 134 2.82 3.69 -16.37
C GLN A 134 3.73 4.54 -15.47
N ARG A 135 3.16 5.53 -14.77
CA ARG A 135 3.90 6.36 -13.81
C ARG A 135 4.46 5.51 -12.66
N ALA A 136 3.66 4.60 -12.13
CA ALA A 136 4.11 3.67 -11.08
C ALA A 136 5.30 2.84 -11.58
N SER A 137 5.24 2.30 -12.80
CA SER A 137 6.33 1.54 -13.41
C SER A 137 7.62 2.36 -13.52
N GLU A 138 7.51 3.60 -13.97
CA GLU A 138 8.66 4.50 -14.12
C GLU A 138 9.32 4.79 -12.76
N ILE A 139 8.52 5.05 -11.73
CA ILE A 139 9.03 5.33 -10.38
C ILE A 139 9.76 4.10 -9.83
N ILE A 140 9.19 2.91 -9.98
CA ILE A 140 9.78 1.66 -9.49
C ILE A 140 11.10 1.37 -10.21
N ARG A 141 11.14 1.52 -11.53
CA ARG A 141 12.38 1.35 -12.31
C ARG A 141 13.46 2.31 -11.86
N GLY A 142 13.09 3.57 -11.62
CA GLY A 142 14.02 4.60 -11.16
C GLY A 142 14.65 4.28 -9.79
N CYS A 143 14.01 3.46 -8.99
CA CYS A 143 14.51 3.01 -7.68
C CYS A 143 15.14 1.61 -7.72
N GLY A 144 15.41 1.07 -8.91
CA GLY A 144 16.10 -0.23 -9.08
C GLY A 144 15.17 -1.44 -9.09
N GLY A 145 13.85 -1.24 -9.18
CA GLY A 145 12.91 -2.33 -9.28
C GLY A 145 13.05 -3.13 -10.57
N THR A 146 12.86 -4.45 -10.48
CA THR A 146 12.94 -5.39 -11.60
C THR A 146 11.70 -6.26 -11.69
N GLU A 147 11.45 -6.83 -12.86
CA GLU A 147 10.33 -7.75 -13.05
C GLU A 147 10.54 -9.08 -12.33
#